data_49ec04c5ad3589e8b5d91bef099b32e2
#
_entry.id   49ec04c5ad3589e8b5d91bef099b32e2
#
_cell.length_a   1.000
_cell.length_b   1.000
_cell.length_c   1.000
_cell.angle_alpha   90.00
_cell.angle_beta   90.00
_cell.angle_gamma   90.00
#
_symmetry.space_group_name_H-M   'P 1'
#
loop_
_entity.id
_entity.type
_entity.pdbx_description
1 polymer ?
#
loop_
_entity_poly.entity_id
_entity_poly.type
_entity_poly.pdbx_seq_one_letter_code
_entity_poly.pdbx_strand_id
1 'polypeptide(L)'
;MLRAIPLLPLLVNTAWGFRPCPKHCQCYESSDLVDCRSRGLLRVPNSVPHGTWLLDLSGNQLAEVCTRSFMGLWSLKILIMSNNSIQTLQSQSLSSLQFLERLDLSLNQLRWLPLDFSQSLSSLQELRLDHNLLEHLNSSSLGDFENLKKLNLSYNLIQTMDAGVFSGLSRLILLSLEGNKLKVLKEGLLNRQTNLEVLLLDHNNISVIEPKALAPLRSLTLLGLQGNHLVHIRFKTFLKLQTTNTHLQLSLNPWTCDCELHRVFSKIWHVRHLQVGDYKEILCHAPAQLAGVALSSVDSHLCIAETATVLAIIVTVMLAVIGALLKAEHNRKNKQGSSESESERQEK
;
A
#
# COMPACT_ATOMS: atom_id res chain seq x y z
N MET A 1 18.85 84.10 -32.61
CA MET A 1 18.13 83.01 -33.32
C MET A 1 18.30 81.76 -32.52
N LEU A 2 17.33 81.47 -31.60
CA LEU A 2 17.25 80.23 -30.83
C LEU A 2 16.31 79.28 -31.58
N ARG A 3 16.88 78.15 -32.04
CA ARG A 3 16.09 77.07 -32.64
C ARG A 3 15.47 76.24 -31.52
N ALA A 4 14.13 76.18 -31.40
CA ALA A 4 13.40 75.27 -30.55
C ALA A 4 13.52 73.84 -31.09
N ILE A 5 13.95 72.92 -30.25
CA ILE A 5 13.98 71.49 -30.50
C ILE A 5 12.61 70.95 -30.10
N PRO A 6 11.84 70.26 -30.97
CA PRO A 6 10.59 69.67 -30.56
C PRO A 6 10.82 68.44 -29.69
N LEU A 7 10.35 68.48 -28.44
CA LEU A 7 10.21 67.32 -27.57
C LEU A 7 9.23 66.33 -28.19
N LEU A 8 9.73 65.22 -28.76
CA LEU A 8 8.91 64.08 -29.12
C LEU A 8 8.36 63.46 -27.82
N PRO A 9 7.07 63.24 -27.65
CA PRO A 9 6.55 62.49 -26.53
C PRO A 9 6.94 61.01 -26.73
N LEU A 10 7.77 60.50 -25.81
CA LEU A 10 7.96 59.06 -25.65
C LEU A 10 6.62 58.43 -25.25
N LEU A 11 5.88 57.95 -26.23
CA LEU A 11 4.78 57.04 -25.99
C LEU A 11 5.37 55.79 -25.39
N VAL A 12 5.47 55.71 -24.07
CA VAL A 12 5.62 54.47 -23.33
C VAL A 12 4.35 53.68 -23.59
N ASN A 13 4.42 52.88 -24.62
CA ASN A 13 3.44 51.81 -24.86
C ASN A 13 3.59 50.83 -23.70
N THR A 14 2.91 51.06 -22.57
CA THR A 14 2.59 50.04 -21.59
C THR A 14 1.58 49.14 -22.25
N ALA A 15 2.06 48.26 -23.15
CA ALA A 15 1.35 47.08 -23.55
C ALA A 15 1.23 46.21 -22.29
N TRP A 16 0.17 46.43 -21.55
CA TRP A 16 -0.32 45.48 -20.59
C TRP A 16 -0.58 44.22 -21.44
N GLY A 17 0.40 43.32 -21.45
CA GLY A 17 0.33 42.10 -22.22
C GLY A 17 -0.88 41.30 -21.80
N PHE A 18 -1.92 41.37 -22.60
CA PHE A 18 -3.07 40.47 -22.52
C PHE A 18 -2.48 39.08 -22.51
N ARG A 19 -2.50 38.41 -21.37
CA ARG A 19 -2.13 37.00 -21.28
C ARG A 19 -3.24 36.22 -21.98
N PRO A 20 -3.02 35.61 -23.14
CA PRO A 20 -4.09 34.97 -23.89
C PRO A 20 -4.60 33.78 -23.08
N CYS A 21 -5.88 33.83 -22.70
CA CYS A 21 -6.56 32.68 -22.12
C CYS A 21 -6.87 31.66 -23.21
N PRO A 22 -6.66 30.37 -22.99
CA PRO A 22 -6.98 29.34 -23.96
C PRO A 22 -8.45 29.39 -24.35
N LYS A 23 -8.77 29.16 -25.62
CA LYS A 23 -10.15 29.08 -26.10
C LYS A 23 -10.93 28.07 -25.25
N HIS A 24 -12.14 28.42 -24.89
CA HIS A 24 -13.07 27.64 -24.06
C HIS A 24 -12.68 27.48 -22.57
N CYS A 25 -11.51 27.96 -22.13
CA CYS A 25 -11.15 28.00 -20.72
C CYS A 25 -11.53 29.32 -20.06
N GLN A 26 -11.53 29.33 -18.75
CA GLN A 26 -11.73 30.53 -17.94
C GLN A 26 -10.45 30.82 -17.14
N CYS A 27 -9.90 32.00 -17.31
CA CYS A 27 -8.68 32.42 -16.61
C CYS A 27 -9.05 33.43 -15.53
N TYR A 28 -8.56 33.19 -14.33
CA TYR A 28 -8.74 34.04 -13.17
C TYR A 28 -7.41 34.77 -12.89
N GLU A 29 -7.27 35.98 -13.40
CA GLU A 29 -6.01 36.74 -13.31
C GLU A 29 -5.61 37.06 -11.87
N SER A 30 -6.56 37.28 -10.96
CA SER A 30 -6.27 37.55 -9.54
C SER A 30 -5.66 36.35 -8.77
N SER A 31 -5.84 35.13 -9.30
CA SER A 31 -5.38 33.90 -8.66
C SER A 31 -4.50 33.03 -9.54
N ASP A 32 -4.11 33.52 -10.74
CA ASP A 32 -3.32 32.75 -11.72
C ASP A 32 -3.84 31.32 -11.95
N LEU A 33 -5.16 31.14 -11.91
CA LEU A 33 -5.86 29.86 -12.08
C LEU A 33 -6.46 29.78 -13.48
N VAL A 34 -6.34 28.62 -14.13
CA VAL A 34 -6.95 28.35 -15.43
C VAL A 34 -7.89 27.14 -15.31
N ASP A 35 -9.18 27.41 -15.51
CA ASP A 35 -10.25 26.41 -15.49
C ASP A 35 -10.66 26.04 -16.92
N CYS A 36 -10.35 24.83 -17.30
CA CYS A 36 -10.70 24.22 -18.60
C CYS A 36 -11.61 23.00 -18.43
N ARG A 37 -12.31 22.85 -17.30
CA ARG A 37 -13.12 21.66 -17.00
C ARG A 37 -14.29 21.49 -17.98
N SER A 38 -14.47 20.24 -18.43
CA SER A 38 -15.64 19.84 -19.21
C SER A 38 -15.85 20.70 -20.48
N ARG A 39 -14.79 21.01 -21.19
CA ARG A 39 -14.79 21.84 -22.40
C ARG A 39 -14.70 21.02 -23.70
N GLY A 40 -14.72 19.70 -23.61
CA GLY A 40 -14.59 18.81 -24.79
C GLY A 40 -13.19 18.87 -25.44
N LEU A 41 -12.17 19.23 -24.68
CA LEU A 41 -10.82 19.34 -25.18
C LEU A 41 -10.26 17.95 -25.54
N LEU A 42 -9.73 17.83 -26.77
CA LEU A 42 -9.05 16.61 -27.26
C LEU A 42 -7.55 16.64 -26.98
N ARG A 43 -6.98 17.80 -26.71
CA ARG A 43 -5.56 18.04 -26.44
C ARG A 43 -5.38 19.12 -25.37
N VAL A 44 -4.22 19.09 -24.71
CA VAL A 44 -3.82 20.19 -23.80
C VAL A 44 -3.72 21.49 -24.58
N PRO A 45 -4.33 22.59 -24.13
CA PRO A 45 -4.30 23.87 -24.85
C PRO A 45 -2.90 24.50 -24.82
N ASN A 46 -2.42 25.01 -25.95
CA ASN A 46 -1.08 25.56 -26.11
C ASN A 46 -0.86 26.96 -25.53
N SER A 47 -1.93 27.69 -25.18
CA SER A 47 -1.86 29.12 -24.78
C SER A 47 -2.19 29.35 -23.32
N VAL A 48 -1.83 28.38 -22.45
CA VAL A 48 -1.93 28.56 -21.00
C VAL A 48 -0.93 29.60 -20.53
N PRO A 49 -1.32 30.62 -19.75
CA PRO A 49 -0.41 31.64 -19.25
C PRO A 49 0.73 31.03 -18.42
N HIS A 50 1.97 31.50 -18.61
CA HIS A 50 3.17 30.95 -17.93
C HIS A 50 3.15 31.07 -16.41
N GLY A 51 2.43 32.06 -15.86
CA GLY A 51 2.27 32.27 -14.41
C GLY A 51 1.25 31.36 -13.74
N THR A 52 0.54 30.51 -14.51
CA THR A 52 -0.52 29.66 -13.98
C THR A 52 0.05 28.71 -12.92
N TRP A 53 -0.54 28.74 -11.71
CA TRP A 53 -0.16 27.82 -10.64
C TRP A 53 -1.12 26.62 -10.50
N LEU A 54 -2.39 26.77 -10.95
CA LEU A 54 -3.37 25.70 -11.01
C LEU A 54 -3.99 25.64 -12.41
N LEU A 55 -3.90 24.46 -13.03
CA LEU A 55 -4.54 24.14 -14.30
C LEU A 55 -5.48 22.97 -14.13
N ASP A 56 -6.77 23.19 -14.35
CA ASP A 56 -7.78 22.14 -14.30
C ASP A 56 -8.27 21.79 -15.72
N LEU A 57 -7.92 20.59 -16.15
CA LEU A 57 -8.30 19.99 -17.44
C LEU A 57 -9.26 18.80 -17.25
N SER A 58 -9.88 18.66 -16.06
CA SER A 58 -10.74 17.51 -15.76
C SER A 58 -12.00 17.45 -16.61
N GLY A 59 -12.53 16.25 -16.81
CA GLY A 59 -13.79 16.03 -17.53
C GLY A 59 -13.73 16.35 -19.02
N ASN A 60 -12.57 16.22 -19.66
CA ASN A 60 -12.39 16.44 -21.09
C ASN A 60 -12.27 15.10 -21.86
N GLN A 61 -11.78 15.16 -23.09
CA GLN A 61 -11.60 13.99 -23.97
C GLN A 61 -10.12 13.83 -24.36
N LEU A 62 -9.21 14.17 -23.43
CA LEU A 62 -7.78 14.01 -23.67
C LEU A 62 -7.46 12.51 -23.79
N ALA A 63 -6.88 12.08 -24.91
CA ALA A 63 -6.48 10.69 -25.13
C ALA A 63 -5.00 10.46 -24.89
N GLU A 64 -4.19 11.49 -25.06
CA GLU A 64 -2.73 11.43 -24.94
C GLU A 64 -2.18 12.75 -24.38
N VAL A 65 -1.11 12.65 -23.60
CA VAL A 65 -0.28 13.80 -23.19
C VAL A 65 1.04 13.74 -23.94
N CYS A 66 1.19 14.63 -24.90
CA CYS A 66 2.36 14.68 -25.77
C CYS A 66 3.57 15.32 -25.10
N THR A 67 4.76 15.00 -25.56
CA THR A 67 5.99 15.72 -25.23
C THR A 67 5.79 17.22 -25.43
N ARG A 68 6.24 18.05 -24.48
CA ARG A 68 6.11 19.51 -24.50
C ARG A 68 4.68 20.08 -24.29
N SER A 69 3.67 19.26 -23.98
CA SER A 69 2.29 19.76 -23.74
C SER A 69 2.21 20.85 -22.66
N PHE A 70 3.13 20.85 -21.70
CA PHE A 70 3.18 21.81 -20.59
C PHE A 70 4.43 22.73 -20.65
N MET A 71 5.01 22.91 -21.85
CA MET A 71 6.21 23.71 -22.00
C MET A 71 5.97 25.16 -21.54
N GLY A 72 6.86 25.68 -20.69
CA GLY A 72 6.76 27.04 -20.15
C GLY A 72 5.86 27.20 -18.92
N LEU A 73 5.25 26.13 -18.40
CA LEU A 73 4.39 26.17 -17.21
C LEU A 73 5.18 25.87 -15.92
N TRP A 74 6.32 26.49 -15.74
CA TRP A 74 7.19 26.28 -14.58
C TRP A 74 6.63 26.78 -13.25
N SER A 75 5.60 27.64 -13.26
CA SER A 75 4.91 28.08 -12.04
C SER A 75 3.83 27.11 -11.57
N LEU A 76 3.54 26.07 -12.36
CA LEU A 76 2.41 25.17 -12.10
C LEU A 76 2.69 24.30 -10.85
N LYS A 77 1.78 24.40 -9.88
CA LYS A 77 1.82 23.62 -8.64
C LYS A 77 0.78 22.51 -8.61
N ILE A 78 -0.39 22.77 -9.22
CA ILE A 78 -1.49 21.81 -9.25
C ILE A 78 -1.93 21.60 -10.69
N LEU A 79 -1.88 20.33 -11.14
CA LEU A 79 -2.40 19.90 -12.43
C LEU A 79 -3.44 18.82 -12.22
N ILE A 80 -4.67 19.10 -12.70
CA ILE A 80 -5.80 18.18 -12.61
C ILE A 80 -6.16 17.75 -14.04
N MET A 81 -6.03 16.45 -14.32
CA MET A 81 -6.39 15.83 -15.60
C MET A 81 -7.31 14.61 -15.39
N SER A 82 -8.03 14.60 -14.26
CA SER A 82 -8.94 13.51 -13.94
C SER A 82 -10.15 13.44 -14.87
N ASN A 83 -10.77 12.25 -14.95
CA ASN A 83 -11.96 12.02 -15.76
C ASN A 83 -11.75 12.43 -17.24
N ASN A 84 -10.73 11.86 -17.85
CA ASN A 84 -10.41 11.97 -19.26
C ASN A 84 -10.32 10.55 -19.89
N SER A 85 -9.79 10.44 -21.10
CA SER A 85 -9.57 9.16 -21.77
C SER A 85 -8.07 8.90 -22.01
N ILE A 86 -7.21 9.40 -21.12
CA ILE A 86 -5.75 9.35 -21.31
C ILE A 86 -5.27 7.90 -21.23
N GLN A 87 -4.74 7.43 -22.36
CA GLN A 87 -4.16 6.09 -22.50
C GLN A 87 -2.64 6.11 -22.38
N THR A 88 -2.02 7.21 -22.84
CA THR A 88 -0.56 7.33 -22.90
C THR A 88 -0.08 8.70 -22.42
N LEU A 89 0.99 8.64 -21.64
CA LEU A 89 1.84 9.79 -21.32
C LEU A 89 3.14 9.59 -22.09
N GLN A 90 3.46 10.47 -23.03
CA GLN A 90 4.72 10.39 -23.74
C GLN A 90 5.90 10.66 -22.79
N SER A 91 7.07 10.08 -23.08
CA SER A 91 8.30 10.38 -22.38
C SER A 91 8.54 11.89 -22.34
N GLN A 92 9.01 12.40 -21.19
CA GLN A 92 9.26 13.83 -20.93
C GLN A 92 8.03 14.75 -21.10
N SER A 93 6.82 14.20 -21.16
CA SER A 93 5.60 15.03 -21.30
C SER A 93 5.37 15.99 -20.13
N LEU A 94 5.90 15.67 -18.96
CA LEU A 94 5.81 16.47 -17.72
C LEU A 94 7.13 17.16 -17.34
N SER A 95 8.15 17.15 -18.20
CA SER A 95 9.50 17.60 -17.88
C SER A 95 9.62 19.07 -17.47
N SER A 96 8.68 19.93 -17.86
CA SER A 96 8.64 21.35 -17.48
C SER A 96 8.06 21.61 -16.09
N LEU A 97 7.49 20.60 -15.42
CA LEU A 97 6.69 20.76 -14.21
C LEU A 97 7.47 20.51 -12.91
N GLN A 98 8.67 21.07 -12.81
CA GLN A 98 9.61 20.84 -11.69
C GLN A 98 9.05 21.29 -10.31
N PHE A 99 8.15 22.26 -10.29
CA PHE A 99 7.52 22.78 -9.06
C PHE A 99 6.13 22.21 -8.80
N LEU A 100 5.73 21.18 -9.56
CA LEU A 100 4.43 20.55 -9.38
C LEU A 100 4.36 19.85 -8.01
N GLU A 101 3.36 20.22 -7.22
CA GLU A 101 3.12 19.68 -5.88
C GLU A 101 2.01 18.62 -5.89
N ARG A 102 1.02 18.78 -6.80
CA ARG A 102 -0.10 17.84 -6.92
C ARG A 102 -0.40 17.52 -8.39
N LEU A 103 -0.51 16.23 -8.68
CA LEU A 103 -0.90 15.70 -9.99
C LEU A 103 -2.08 14.75 -9.81
N ASP A 104 -3.19 15.04 -10.49
CA ASP A 104 -4.37 14.19 -10.52
C ASP A 104 -4.60 13.64 -11.93
N LEU A 105 -4.37 12.34 -12.09
CA LEU A 105 -4.58 11.55 -13.31
C LEU A 105 -5.66 10.48 -13.07
N SER A 106 -6.47 10.60 -12.03
CA SER A 106 -7.52 9.63 -11.71
C SER A 106 -8.58 9.52 -12.80
N LEU A 107 -9.31 8.40 -12.85
CA LEU A 107 -10.39 8.18 -13.80
C LEU A 107 -9.95 8.35 -15.26
N ASN A 108 -8.87 7.67 -15.64
CA ASN A 108 -8.31 7.64 -16.99
C ASN A 108 -8.16 6.18 -17.49
N GLN A 109 -7.41 5.97 -18.57
CA GLN A 109 -7.23 4.65 -19.20
C GLN A 109 -5.74 4.25 -19.28
N LEU A 110 -4.90 4.74 -18.34
CA LEU A 110 -3.47 4.46 -18.32
C LEU A 110 -3.22 2.99 -17.98
N ARG A 111 -2.47 2.29 -18.86
CA ARG A 111 -2.06 0.89 -18.64
C ARG A 111 -0.67 0.76 -18.05
N TRP A 112 0.20 1.73 -18.29
CA TRP A 112 1.57 1.83 -17.77
C TRP A 112 1.98 3.29 -17.58
N LEU A 113 3.01 3.49 -16.78
CA LEU A 113 3.68 4.79 -16.62
C LEU A 113 5.00 4.78 -17.40
N PRO A 114 5.40 5.89 -18.04
CA PRO A 114 6.73 6.01 -18.64
C PRO A 114 7.84 5.73 -17.62
N LEU A 115 8.99 5.21 -18.06
CA LEU A 115 10.11 4.92 -17.17
C LEU A 115 10.72 6.19 -16.55
N ASP A 116 10.59 7.31 -17.22
CA ASP A 116 11.06 8.63 -16.82
C ASP A 116 9.97 9.49 -16.12
N PHE A 117 8.87 8.87 -15.73
CA PHE A 117 7.69 9.58 -15.21
C PHE A 117 8.01 10.43 -13.97
N SER A 118 8.85 9.95 -13.05
CA SER A 118 9.21 10.65 -11.83
C SER A 118 10.34 11.68 -11.99
N GLN A 119 11.18 11.58 -13.03
CA GLN A 119 12.46 12.29 -13.13
C GLN A 119 12.38 13.83 -12.99
N SER A 120 11.30 14.43 -13.44
CA SER A 120 11.14 15.90 -13.41
C SER A 120 10.16 16.40 -12.36
N LEU A 121 9.58 15.49 -11.57
CA LEU A 121 8.51 15.81 -10.61
C LEU A 121 9.02 15.77 -9.16
N SER A 122 10.24 16.25 -8.93
CA SER A 122 10.90 16.17 -7.61
C SER A 122 10.15 16.90 -6.48
N SER A 123 9.32 17.92 -6.81
CA SER A 123 8.52 18.66 -5.82
C SER A 123 7.17 17.98 -5.50
N LEU A 124 6.83 16.89 -6.21
CA LEU A 124 5.50 16.28 -6.10
C LEU A 124 5.25 15.71 -4.70
N GLN A 125 4.12 16.10 -4.09
CA GLN A 125 3.69 15.66 -2.77
C GLN A 125 2.45 14.77 -2.82
N GLU A 126 1.59 14.94 -3.82
CA GLU A 126 0.38 14.14 -4.00
C GLU A 126 0.24 13.69 -5.44
N LEU A 127 0.10 12.37 -5.63
CA LEU A 127 -0.14 11.73 -6.93
C LEU A 127 -1.37 10.86 -6.86
N ARG A 128 -2.34 11.15 -7.72
CA ARG A 128 -3.54 10.35 -7.89
C ARG A 128 -3.54 9.67 -9.25
N LEU A 129 -3.63 8.35 -9.22
CA LEU A 129 -3.68 7.44 -10.37
C LEU A 129 -4.83 6.44 -10.23
N ASP A 130 -5.75 6.70 -9.29
CA ASP A 130 -6.87 5.80 -9.03
C ASP A 130 -7.82 5.70 -10.24
N HIS A 131 -8.52 4.56 -10.35
CA HIS A 131 -9.44 4.27 -11.46
C HIS A 131 -8.75 4.40 -12.83
N ASN A 132 -7.67 3.68 -13.00
CA ASN A 132 -6.94 3.50 -14.27
C ASN A 132 -6.86 1.99 -14.61
N LEU A 133 -6.04 1.64 -15.59
CA LEU A 133 -5.87 0.27 -16.07
C LEU A 133 -4.44 -0.23 -15.83
N LEU A 134 -3.74 0.29 -14.84
CA LEU A 134 -2.35 -0.08 -14.52
C LEU A 134 -2.27 -1.55 -14.11
N GLU A 135 -1.47 -2.36 -14.80
CA GLU A 135 -1.32 -3.79 -14.56
C GLU A 135 -0.03 -4.12 -13.80
N HIS A 136 1.00 -3.32 -14.00
CA HIS A 136 2.32 -3.48 -13.41
C HIS A 136 2.91 -2.12 -13.01
N LEU A 137 3.67 -2.09 -11.91
CA LEU A 137 4.42 -0.91 -11.48
C LEU A 137 5.92 -1.17 -11.62
N ASN A 138 6.58 -0.35 -12.43
CA ASN A 138 8.02 -0.39 -12.64
C ASN A 138 8.73 0.54 -11.65
N SER A 139 9.84 0.09 -11.09
CA SER A 139 10.62 0.87 -10.12
C SER A 139 11.20 2.16 -10.72
N SER A 140 11.58 2.15 -12.00
CA SER A 140 12.10 3.34 -12.67
C SER A 140 11.07 4.44 -12.86
N SER A 141 9.76 4.08 -12.93
CA SER A 141 8.70 5.08 -13.11
C SER A 141 8.39 5.89 -11.85
N LEU A 142 8.68 5.37 -10.67
CA LEU A 142 8.34 5.99 -9.39
C LEU A 142 9.57 6.38 -8.54
N GLY A 143 10.77 6.00 -8.99
CA GLY A 143 11.98 6.01 -8.17
C GLY A 143 12.43 7.38 -7.65
N ASP A 144 12.12 8.47 -8.36
CA ASP A 144 12.64 9.81 -8.06
C ASP A 144 11.64 10.70 -7.27
N PHE A 145 10.55 10.15 -6.79
CA PHE A 145 9.55 10.89 -6.00
C PHE A 145 9.95 11.09 -4.53
N GLU A 146 11.05 11.78 -4.28
CA GLU A 146 11.62 11.97 -2.94
C GLU A 146 10.71 12.72 -1.96
N ASN A 147 9.82 13.59 -2.47
CA ASN A 147 8.93 14.43 -1.66
C ASN A 147 7.49 13.91 -1.59
N LEU A 148 7.18 12.78 -2.24
CA LEU A 148 5.82 12.26 -2.30
C LEU A 148 5.33 11.80 -0.93
N LYS A 149 4.19 12.36 -0.51
CA LYS A 149 3.51 12.06 0.75
C LYS A 149 2.28 11.19 0.56
N LYS A 150 1.57 11.35 -0.55
CA LYS A 150 0.34 10.62 -0.83
C LYS A 150 0.38 10.02 -2.22
N LEU A 151 0.21 8.70 -2.29
CA LEU A 151 0.11 7.96 -3.54
C LEU A 151 -1.19 7.14 -3.54
N ASN A 152 -2.10 7.49 -4.45
CA ASN A 152 -3.33 6.75 -4.66
C ASN A 152 -3.26 5.98 -5.98
N LEU A 153 -3.24 4.64 -5.87
CA LEU A 153 -3.24 3.67 -6.96
C LEU A 153 -4.48 2.76 -6.90
N SER A 154 -5.50 3.15 -6.14
CA SER A 154 -6.69 2.32 -5.93
C SER A 154 -7.47 2.10 -7.23
N TYR A 155 -8.23 1.00 -7.27
CA TYR A 155 -9.08 0.64 -8.40
C TYR A 155 -8.34 0.61 -9.75
N ASN A 156 -7.22 -0.12 -9.76
CA ASN A 156 -6.44 -0.45 -10.94
C ASN A 156 -6.44 -1.98 -11.20
N LEU A 157 -5.58 -2.46 -12.06
CA LEU A 157 -5.45 -3.88 -12.38
C LEU A 157 -4.10 -4.45 -11.90
N ILE A 158 -3.47 -3.83 -10.90
CA ILE A 158 -2.09 -4.14 -10.48
C ILE A 158 -2.03 -5.55 -9.89
N GLN A 159 -1.27 -6.42 -10.57
CA GLN A 159 -1.01 -7.81 -10.15
C GLN A 159 0.41 -7.98 -9.63
N THR A 160 1.35 -7.25 -10.23
CA THR A 160 2.78 -7.36 -9.96
C THR A 160 3.43 -6.00 -9.81
N MET A 161 4.48 -5.95 -9.02
CA MET A 161 5.30 -4.76 -8.78
C MET A 161 6.77 -5.18 -8.74
N ASP A 162 7.64 -4.34 -9.25
CA ASP A 162 9.09 -4.56 -9.12
C ASP A 162 9.53 -4.54 -7.66
N ALA A 163 10.58 -5.29 -7.36
CA ALA A 163 11.22 -5.19 -6.06
C ALA A 163 11.72 -3.76 -5.83
N GLY A 164 11.35 -3.17 -4.68
CA GLY A 164 11.76 -1.82 -4.32
C GLY A 164 11.07 -0.70 -5.12
N VAL A 165 9.94 -0.96 -5.79
CA VAL A 165 9.16 0.05 -6.53
C VAL A 165 8.88 1.32 -5.73
N PHE A 166 8.71 1.20 -4.42
CA PHE A 166 8.49 2.34 -3.51
C PHE A 166 9.79 2.83 -2.82
N SER A 167 10.97 2.32 -3.18
CA SER A 167 12.21 2.61 -2.45
C SER A 167 12.63 4.09 -2.45
N GLY A 168 12.27 4.85 -3.49
CA GLY A 168 12.50 6.30 -3.57
C GLY A 168 11.53 7.14 -2.74
N LEU A 169 10.38 6.59 -2.35
CA LEU A 169 9.28 7.30 -1.71
C LEU A 169 9.44 7.36 -0.18
N SER A 170 10.57 7.85 0.30
CA SER A 170 10.92 7.83 1.74
C SER A 170 10.04 8.71 2.64
N ARG A 171 9.30 9.68 2.06
CA ARG A 171 8.39 10.59 2.77
C ARG A 171 6.92 10.18 2.67
N LEU A 172 6.64 8.98 2.14
CA LEU A 172 5.26 8.52 1.94
C LEU A 172 4.55 8.34 3.28
N ILE A 173 3.38 8.97 3.39
CA ILE A 173 2.48 8.93 4.56
C ILE A 173 1.27 8.06 4.25
N LEU A 174 0.73 8.16 3.03
CA LEU A 174 -0.45 7.42 2.59
C LEU A 174 -0.14 6.66 1.29
N LEU A 175 -0.38 5.36 1.31
CA LEU A 175 -0.36 4.48 0.14
C LEU A 175 -1.69 3.75 0.04
N SER A 176 -2.44 4.01 -1.03
CA SER A 176 -3.65 3.24 -1.35
C SER A 176 -3.39 2.36 -2.58
N LEU A 177 -3.58 1.07 -2.38
CA LEU A 177 -3.59 0.01 -3.40
C LEU A 177 -4.92 -0.76 -3.38
N GLU A 178 -5.96 -0.16 -2.79
CA GLU A 178 -7.31 -0.73 -2.70
C GLU A 178 -7.85 -1.12 -4.08
N GLY A 179 -8.66 -2.18 -4.17
CA GLY A 179 -9.34 -2.55 -5.40
C GLY A 179 -8.42 -3.00 -6.54
N ASN A 180 -7.27 -3.60 -6.22
CA ASN A 180 -6.33 -4.15 -7.20
C ASN A 180 -6.38 -5.70 -7.27
N LYS A 181 -5.40 -6.33 -7.87
CA LYS A 181 -5.32 -7.78 -8.07
C LYS A 181 -4.10 -8.41 -7.39
N LEU A 182 -3.62 -7.81 -6.31
CA LEU A 182 -2.45 -8.29 -5.57
C LEU A 182 -2.76 -9.63 -4.89
N LYS A 183 -1.87 -10.62 -5.03
CA LYS A 183 -2.04 -11.95 -4.43
C LYS A 183 -1.18 -12.17 -3.19
N VAL A 184 -0.04 -11.53 -3.13
CA VAL A 184 0.95 -11.69 -2.05
C VAL A 184 1.51 -10.33 -1.67
N LEU A 185 1.52 -10.03 -0.37
CA LEU A 185 2.30 -8.91 0.15
C LEU A 185 3.72 -9.41 0.45
N LYS A 186 4.65 -9.09 -0.46
CA LYS A 186 6.02 -9.59 -0.41
C LYS A 186 6.90 -8.85 0.59
N GLU A 187 7.83 -9.59 1.18
CA GLU A 187 8.94 -9.02 1.94
C GLU A 187 9.81 -8.13 1.02
N GLY A 188 10.27 -7.00 1.54
CA GLY A 188 11.09 -6.06 0.77
C GLY A 188 10.32 -4.96 0.03
N LEU A 189 9.03 -5.15 -0.26
CA LEU A 189 8.24 -4.16 -1.00
C LEU A 189 8.17 -2.80 -0.30
N LEU A 190 8.07 -2.80 1.03
CA LEU A 190 7.89 -1.60 1.86
C LEU A 190 9.14 -1.25 2.69
N ASN A 191 10.34 -1.66 2.25
CA ASN A 191 11.57 -1.59 3.06
C ASN A 191 11.96 -0.19 3.54
N ARG A 192 11.55 0.87 2.84
CA ARG A 192 11.92 2.27 3.17
C ARG A 192 10.73 3.12 3.65
N GLN A 193 9.55 2.53 3.80
CA GLN A 193 8.32 3.24 4.16
C GLN A 193 8.16 3.38 5.69
N THR A 194 9.18 3.86 6.37
CA THR A 194 9.17 4.03 7.83
C THR A 194 8.18 5.09 8.32
N ASN A 195 7.85 6.07 7.47
CA ASN A 195 6.93 7.17 7.75
C ASN A 195 5.48 6.90 7.31
N LEU A 196 5.21 5.70 6.76
CA LEU A 196 3.88 5.36 6.27
C LEU A 196 2.91 5.20 7.44
N GLU A 197 1.86 6.02 7.45
CA GLU A 197 0.80 6.03 8.47
C GLU A 197 -0.44 5.27 8.00
N VAL A 198 -0.76 5.33 6.71
CA VAL A 198 -1.96 4.71 6.15
C VAL A 198 -1.56 3.80 4.98
N LEU A 199 -1.87 2.50 5.11
CA LEU A 199 -1.71 1.50 4.05
C LEU A 199 -3.05 0.83 3.79
N LEU A 200 -3.64 1.10 2.63
CA LEU A 200 -4.90 0.51 2.19
C LEU A 200 -4.63 -0.56 1.13
N LEU A 201 -4.94 -1.80 1.47
CA LEU A 201 -4.83 -2.99 0.62
C LEU A 201 -6.17 -3.71 0.48
N ASP A 202 -7.27 -3.01 0.84
CA ASP A 202 -8.61 -3.56 0.82
C ASP A 202 -9.01 -4.01 -0.57
N HIS A 203 -9.92 -4.98 -0.66
CA HIS A 203 -10.48 -5.46 -1.94
C HIS A 203 -9.42 -5.86 -2.98
N ASN A 204 -8.44 -6.67 -2.54
CA ASN A 204 -7.45 -7.32 -3.38
C ASN A 204 -7.65 -8.85 -3.38
N ASN A 205 -6.71 -9.59 -3.95
CA ASN A 205 -6.71 -11.06 -3.95
C ASN A 205 -5.65 -11.61 -2.97
N ILE A 206 -5.30 -10.86 -1.91
CA ILE A 206 -4.19 -11.22 -1.01
C ILE A 206 -4.57 -12.44 -0.20
N SER A 207 -3.83 -13.54 -0.42
CA SER A 207 -3.95 -14.77 0.36
C SER A 207 -2.78 -14.98 1.32
N VAL A 208 -1.64 -14.31 1.05
CA VAL A 208 -0.41 -14.46 1.83
C VAL A 208 0.22 -13.10 2.13
N ILE A 209 0.57 -12.89 3.40
CA ILE A 209 1.44 -11.81 3.86
C ILE A 209 2.74 -12.46 4.32
N GLU A 210 3.86 -12.16 3.66
CA GLU A 210 5.16 -12.71 4.02
C GLU A 210 5.61 -12.22 5.41
N PRO A 211 6.37 -13.03 6.17
CA PRO A 211 6.59 -12.80 7.61
C PRO A 211 7.20 -11.46 8.01
N LYS A 212 7.96 -10.81 7.11
CA LYS A 212 8.60 -9.53 7.38
C LYS A 212 8.07 -8.39 6.49
N ALA A 213 7.00 -8.63 5.72
CA ALA A 213 6.46 -7.65 4.79
C ALA A 213 6.07 -6.32 5.46
N LEU A 214 5.56 -6.36 6.68
CA LEU A 214 5.14 -5.21 7.48
C LEU A 214 6.23 -4.70 8.45
N ALA A 215 7.36 -5.40 8.57
CA ALA A 215 8.38 -5.07 9.58
C ALA A 215 9.00 -3.65 9.45
N PRO A 216 9.12 -3.05 8.26
CA PRO A 216 9.66 -1.68 8.12
C PRO A 216 8.72 -0.59 8.61
N LEU A 217 7.42 -0.85 8.76
CA LEU A 217 6.38 0.14 9.05
C LEU A 217 6.40 0.50 10.55
N ARG A 218 6.94 1.68 10.88
CA ARG A 218 7.10 2.14 12.26
C ARG A 218 6.06 3.18 12.69
N SER A 219 5.43 3.84 11.72
CA SER A 219 4.48 4.95 11.95
C SER A 219 3.04 4.56 11.60
N LEU A 220 2.78 3.28 11.28
CA LEU A 220 1.49 2.84 10.76
C LEU A 220 0.38 3.01 11.79
N THR A 221 -0.67 3.71 11.42
CA THR A 221 -1.88 3.95 12.20
C THR A 221 -3.10 3.20 11.65
N LEU A 222 -3.12 2.95 10.35
CA LEU A 222 -4.21 2.22 9.69
C LEU A 222 -3.65 1.21 8.67
N LEU A 223 -4.09 -0.04 8.81
CA LEU A 223 -3.85 -1.11 7.84
C LEU A 223 -5.18 -1.70 7.37
N GLY A 224 -5.57 -1.39 6.14
CA GLY A 224 -6.71 -1.99 5.46
C GLY A 224 -6.32 -3.29 4.77
N LEU A 225 -6.99 -4.40 5.12
CA LEU A 225 -6.86 -5.73 4.52
C LEU A 225 -8.23 -6.36 4.30
N GLN A 226 -9.29 -5.57 4.39
CA GLN A 226 -10.67 -6.00 4.23
C GLN A 226 -10.93 -6.52 2.80
N GLY A 227 -11.82 -7.49 2.65
CA GLY A 227 -12.21 -7.98 1.33
C GLY A 227 -11.07 -8.63 0.53
N ASN A 228 -10.20 -9.37 1.20
CA ASN A 228 -9.11 -10.14 0.58
C ASN A 228 -9.40 -11.65 0.61
N HIS A 229 -8.38 -12.47 0.40
CA HIS A 229 -8.48 -13.94 0.40
C HIS A 229 -7.65 -14.55 1.55
N LEU A 230 -7.58 -13.86 2.69
CA LEU A 230 -6.88 -14.35 3.87
C LEU A 230 -7.73 -15.43 4.56
N VAL A 231 -7.20 -16.66 4.61
CA VAL A 231 -7.82 -17.79 5.31
C VAL A 231 -7.29 -17.91 6.73
N HIS A 232 -5.98 -17.69 6.88
CA HIS A 232 -5.27 -17.68 8.15
C HIS A 232 -4.34 -16.48 8.23
N ILE A 233 -4.02 -16.05 9.43
CA ILE A 233 -3.05 -15.00 9.67
C ILE A 233 -2.16 -15.39 10.85
N ARG A 234 -0.87 -15.07 10.77
CA ARG A 234 0.08 -15.38 11.85
C ARG A 234 0.29 -14.16 12.73
N PHE A 235 0.17 -14.34 14.04
CA PHE A 235 0.42 -13.25 14.99
C PHE A 235 1.82 -12.61 14.84
N LYS A 236 2.84 -13.41 14.48
CA LYS A 236 4.20 -12.93 14.23
C LYS A 236 4.28 -11.87 13.12
N THR A 237 3.34 -11.83 12.20
CA THR A 237 3.26 -10.84 11.13
C THR A 237 3.03 -9.43 11.69
N PHE A 238 2.19 -9.32 12.71
CA PHE A 238 1.85 -8.05 13.36
C PHE A 238 2.80 -7.67 14.50
N LEU A 239 3.43 -8.65 15.17
CA LEU A 239 4.39 -8.38 16.25
C LEU A 239 5.58 -7.51 15.82
N LYS A 240 5.85 -7.47 14.51
CA LYS A 240 6.94 -6.66 13.96
C LYS A 240 6.55 -5.21 13.68
N LEU A 241 5.28 -4.88 13.77
CA LEU A 241 4.81 -3.51 13.73
C LEU A 241 5.26 -2.80 15.00
N GLN A 242 6.25 -1.92 14.91
CA GLN A 242 6.78 -1.15 16.03
C GLN A 242 6.06 0.20 16.15
N THR A 243 4.74 0.18 16.17
CA THR A 243 3.86 1.34 16.15
C THR A 243 3.29 1.61 17.52
N THR A 244 2.80 2.82 17.76
CA THR A 244 2.16 3.21 19.02
C THR A 244 0.68 2.85 19.08
N ASN A 245 0.00 2.89 17.93
CA ASN A 245 -1.41 2.53 17.81
C ASN A 245 -1.74 2.25 16.35
N THR A 246 -2.05 1.00 16.01
CA THR A 246 -2.42 0.59 14.64
C THR A 246 -3.81 -0.01 14.64
N HIS A 247 -4.69 0.56 13.82
CA HIS A 247 -6.00 0.02 13.51
C HIS A 247 -5.89 -0.96 12.35
N LEU A 248 -6.34 -2.20 12.56
CA LEU A 248 -6.42 -3.25 11.54
C LEU A 248 -7.85 -3.39 11.09
N GLN A 249 -8.07 -3.47 9.78
CA GLN A 249 -9.35 -3.82 9.15
C GLN A 249 -9.19 -5.16 8.45
N LEU A 250 -9.90 -6.20 8.90
CA LEU A 250 -9.68 -7.59 8.54
C LEU A 250 -10.97 -8.31 8.11
N SER A 251 -12.12 -7.65 8.14
CA SER A 251 -13.42 -8.22 7.74
C SER A 251 -13.44 -8.64 6.26
N LEU A 252 -14.50 -9.31 5.85
CA LEU A 252 -14.72 -9.76 4.47
C LEU A 252 -13.59 -10.63 3.88
N ASN A 253 -12.86 -11.34 4.74
CA ASN A 253 -11.92 -12.39 4.32
C ASN A 253 -12.52 -13.78 4.59
N PRO A 254 -12.15 -14.82 3.83
CA PRO A 254 -12.70 -16.18 4.01
C PRO A 254 -12.02 -16.91 5.18
N TRP A 255 -12.19 -16.40 6.40
CA TRP A 255 -11.52 -16.90 7.61
C TRP A 255 -11.88 -18.34 7.94
N THR A 256 -10.89 -19.17 8.22
CA THR A 256 -11.07 -20.46 8.88
C THR A 256 -11.03 -20.23 10.39
N CYS A 257 -12.20 -20.29 11.03
CA CYS A 257 -12.35 -20.09 12.48
C CYS A 257 -11.99 -21.37 13.24
N ASP A 258 -10.71 -21.63 13.34
CA ASP A 258 -10.13 -22.67 14.16
C ASP A 258 -9.50 -22.10 15.44
N CYS A 259 -8.97 -22.96 16.27
CA CYS A 259 -8.34 -22.56 17.52
C CYS A 259 -7.04 -21.75 17.30
N GLU A 260 -6.37 -21.90 16.13
CA GLU A 260 -5.20 -21.10 15.82
C GLU A 260 -5.60 -19.65 15.54
N LEU A 261 -6.63 -19.43 14.71
CA LEU A 261 -7.15 -18.09 14.43
C LEU A 261 -7.64 -17.40 15.71
N HIS A 262 -8.38 -18.13 16.55
CA HIS A 262 -8.88 -17.59 17.82
C HIS A 262 -7.74 -17.13 18.73
N ARG A 263 -6.65 -17.92 18.83
CA ARG A 263 -5.44 -17.54 19.59
C ARG A 263 -4.75 -16.31 19.00
N VAL A 264 -4.75 -16.14 17.67
CA VAL A 264 -4.17 -14.96 17.04
C VAL A 264 -4.92 -13.70 17.44
N PHE A 265 -6.24 -13.67 17.30
CA PHE A 265 -7.06 -12.51 17.67
C PHE A 265 -7.02 -12.24 19.18
N SER A 266 -7.05 -13.27 20.02
CA SER A 266 -6.86 -13.12 21.46
C SER A 266 -5.52 -12.45 21.80
N LYS A 267 -4.43 -12.86 21.13
CA LYS A 267 -3.12 -12.22 21.31
C LYS A 267 -3.10 -10.77 20.84
N ILE A 268 -3.70 -10.45 19.68
CA ILE A 268 -3.83 -9.08 19.19
C ILE A 268 -4.54 -8.22 20.22
N TRP A 269 -5.64 -8.73 20.80
CA TRP A 269 -6.41 -8.03 21.82
C TRP A 269 -5.61 -7.64 23.08
N HIS A 270 -4.61 -8.45 23.45
CA HIS A 270 -3.75 -8.17 24.60
C HIS A 270 -2.59 -7.23 24.30
N VAL A 271 -2.39 -6.88 23.02
CA VAL A 271 -1.32 -5.98 22.58
C VAL A 271 -1.85 -4.55 22.49
N ARG A 272 -1.41 -3.67 23.36
CA ARG A 272 -1.95 -2.31 23.52
C ARG A 272 -1.89 -1.44 22.26
N HIS A 273 -0.94 -1.72 21.37
CA HIS A 273 -0.70 -0.93 20.16
C HIS A 273 -1.39 -1.48 18.91
N LEU A 274 -2.18 -2.56 19.03
CA LEU A 274 -2.94 -3.13 17.91
C LEU A 274 -4.42 -3.15 18.27
N GLN A 275 -5.27 -2.69 17.36
CA GLN A 275 -6.72 -2.71 17.49
C GLN A 275 -7.33 -3.22 16.22
N VAL A 276 -8.27 -4.16 16.31
CA VAL A 276 -9.07 -4.62 15.18
C VAL A 276 -10.37 -3.83 15.17
N GLY A 277 -10.46 -2.86 14.25
CA GLY A 277 -11.57 -1.92 14.19
C GLY A 277 -12.90 -2.57 13.83
N ASP A 278 -12.84 -3.55 12.95
CA ASP A 278 -13.99 -4.28 12.39
C ASP A 278 -14.17 -5.70 12.99
N TYR A 279 -13.69 -5.94 14.21
CA TYR A 279 -13.69 -7.28 14.83
C TYR A 279 -15.07 -7.96 14.86
N LYS A 280 -16.13 -7.17 15.08
CA LYS A 280 -17.52 -7.69 15.10
C LYS A 280 -18.03 -8.10 13.72
N GLU A 281 -17.42 -7.62 12.67
CA GLU A 281 -17.78 -7.87 11.28
C GLU A 281 -16.98 -9.03 10.67
N ILE A 282 -16.04 -9.61 11.44
CA ILE A 282 -15.27 -10.77 11.00
C ILE A 282 -16.15 -12.00 11.07
N LEU A 283 -16.49 -12.56 9.89
CA LEU A 283 -17.32 -13.74 9.76
C LEU A 283 -16.45 -14.96 9.42
N CYS A 284 -16.83 -16.10 9.98
CA CYS A 284 -16.23 -17.38 9.66
C CYS A 284 -16.71 -17.88 8.29
N HIS A 285 -15.80 -18.40 7.48
CA HIS A 285 -16.11 -19.08 6.23
C HIS A 285 -15.99 -20.61 6.39
N ALA A 286 -15.03 -21.04 7.16
CA ALA A 286 -14.82 -22.45 7.51
C ALA A 286 -14.58 -22.60 9.03
N PRO A 287 -14.84 -23.78 9.61
CA PRO A 287 -15.51 -24.94 9.02
C PRO A 287 -17.00 -24.68 8.69
N ALA A 288 -17.63 -25.57 7.93
CA ALA A 288 -19.02 -25.40 7.45
C ALA A 288 -20.05 -25.14 8.58
N GLN A 289 -19.80 -25.69 9.77
CA GLN A 289 -20.65 -25.53 10.96
C GLN A 289 -20.63 -24.09 11.51
N LEU A 290 -19.56 -23.35 11.25
CA LEU A 290 -19.38 -21.97 11.70
C LEU A 290 -19.54 -20.94 10.57
N ALA A 291 -19.88 -21.39 9.35
CA ALA A 291 -20.01 -20.49 8.20
C ALA A 291 -21.08 -19.42 8.46
N GLY A 292 -20.70 -18.14 8.28
CA GLY A 292 -21.54 -16.98 8.55
C GLY A 292 -21.64 -16.55 10.02
N VAL A 293 -21.04 -17.30 10.95
CA VAL A 293 -21.00 -16.93 12.37
C VAL A 293 -19.92 -15.90 12.60
N ALA A 294 -20.21 -14.87 13.40
CA ALA A 294 -19.18 -13.87 13.77
C ALA A 294 -18.10 -14.50 14.65
N LEU A 295 -16.82 -14.23 14.34
CA LEU A 295 -15.70 -14.76 15.13
C LEU A 295 -15.81 -14.37 16.61
N SER A 296 -16.38 -13.21 16.91
CA SER A 296 -16.60 -12.71 18.28
C SER A 296 -17.61 -13.54 19.07
N SER A 297 -18.45 -14.35 18.41
CA SER A 297 -19.47 -15.22 19.05
C SER A 297 -19.05 -16.69 19.10
N VAL A 298 -17.90 -17.05 18.53
CA VAL A 298 -17.39 -18.42 18.58
C VAL A 298 -16.91 -18.75 19.98
N ASP A 299 -17.42 -19.85 20.57
CA ASP A 299 -17.08 -20.28 21.92
C ASP A 299 -15.61 -20.75 22.02
N SER A 300 -14.84 -20.06 22.84
CA SER A 300 -13.43 -20.38 23.09
C SER A 300 -13.24 -21.65 23.96
N HIS A 301 -14.29 -22.13 24.63
CA HIS A 301 -14.21 -23.35 25.45
C HIS A 301 -13.90 -24.60 24.62
N LEU A 302 -14.32 -24.66 23.37
CA LEU A 302 -13.96 -25.73 22.45
C LEU A 302 -12.45 -25.85 22.23
N CYS A 303 -11.75 -24.71 22.18
CA CYS A 303 -10.30 -24.67 22.00
C CYS A 303 -9.54 -25.08 23.28
N ILE A 304 -10.14 -24.85 24.45
CA ILE A 304 -9.57 -25.28 25.74
C ILE A 304 -9.68 -26.81 25.86
N ALA A 305 -10.80 -27.40 25.47
CA ALA A 305 -11.00 -28.84 25.47
C ALA A 305 -9.99 -29.56 24.55
N GLU A 306 -9.75 -29.03 23.34
CA GLU A 306 -8.76 -29.58 22.40
C GLU A 306 -7.35 -29.57 23.00
N THR A 307 -6.93 -28.46 23.62
CA THR A 307 -5.60 -28.38 24.26
C THR A 307 -5.48 -29.29 25.47
N ALA A 308 -6.53 -29.46 26.26
CA ALA A 308 -6.55 -30.36 27.41
C ALA A 308 -6.41 -31.84 26.96
N THR A 309 -7.10 -32.26 25.90
CA THR A 309 -6.99 -33.62 25.37
C THR A 309 -5.60 -33.92 24.82
N VAL A 310 -5.01 -32.99 24.06
CA VAL A 310 -3.62 -33.15 23.56
C VAL A 310 -2.63 -33.23 24.70
N LEU A 311 -2.76 -32.39 25.72
CA LEU A 311 -1.91 -32.44 26.92
C LEU A 311 -2.05 -33.80 27.66
N ALA A 312 -3.29 -34.30 27.83
CA ALA A 312 -3.53 -35.60 28.46
C ALA A 312 -2.85 -36.73 27.67
N ILE A 313 -2.96 -36.73 26.33
CA ILE A 313 -2.30 -37.71 25.48
C ILE A 313 -0.76 -37.63 25.62
N ILE A 314 -0.20 -36.43 25.60
CA ILE A 314 1.25 -36.25 25.78
C ILE A 314 1.72 -36.79 27.13
N VAL A 315 1.01 -36.46 28.20
CA VAL A 315 1.34 -36.94 29.56
C VAL A 315 1.27 -38.47 29.63
N THR A 316 0.21 -39.08 29.09
CA THR A 316 0.08 -40.54 29.07
C THR A 316 1.20 -41.24 28.28
N VAL A 317 1.56 -40.69 27.12
CA VAL A 317 2.70 -41.21 26.31
C VAL A 317 4.01 -41.07 27.07
N MET A 318 4.27 -39.93 27.69
CA MET A 318 5.50 -39.71 28.48
C MET A 318 5.60 -40.68 29.66
N LEU A 319 4.49 -40.90 30.37
CA LEU A 319 4.45 -41.87 31.48
C LEU A 319 4.72 -43.31 30.98
N ALA A 320 4.15 -43.69 29.83
CA ALA A 320 4.37 -45.00 29.23
C ALA A 320 5.84 -45.20 28.83
N VAL A 321 6.48 -44.17 28.22
CA VAL A 321 7.90 -44.21 27.85
C VAL A 321 8.80 -44.32 29.08
N ILE A 322 8.52 -43.49 30.11
CA ILE A 322 9.28 -43.56 31.38
C ILE A 322 9.12 -44.93 32.02
N GLY A 323 7.91 -45.48 32.08
CA GLY A 323 7.67 -46.83 32.59
C GLY A 323 8.42 -47.93 31.82
N ALA A 324 8.45 -47.84 30.49
CA ALA A 324 9.22 -48.76 29.67
C ALA A 324 10.73 -48.65 29.91
N LEU A 325 11.26 -47.46 30.07
CA LEU A 325 12.69 -47.26 30.37
C LEU A 325 13.06 -47.79 31.75
N LEU A 326 12.25 -47.53 32.80
CA LEU A 326 12.48 -48.07 34.11
C LEU A 326 12.45 -49.59 34.15
N LYS A 327 11.50 -50.21 33.41
CA LYS A 327 11.39 -51.67 33.26
C LYS A 327 12.61 -52.24 32.55
N ALA A 328 13.08 -51.57 31.48
CA ALA A 328 14.29 -52.01 30.75
C ALA A 328 15.53 -51.92 31.64
N GLU A 329 15.66 -50.86 32.45
CA GLU A 329 16.78 -50.72 33.38
C GLU A 329 16.72 -51.75 34.54
N HIS A 330 15.52 -52.01 35.06
CA HIS A 330 15.34 -53.09 36.06
C HIS A 330 15.71 -54.46 35.51
N ASN A 331 15.26 -54.79 34.29
CA ASN A 331 15.62 -56.04 33.61
C ASN A 331 17.12 -56.16 33.34
N ARG A 332 17.80 -55.04 33.05
CA ARG A 332 19.25 -55.00 32.83
C ARG A 332 20.01 -55.27 34.14
N LYS A 333 19.57 -54.69 35.25
CA LYS A 333 20.15 -54.94 36.60
C LYS A 333 19.95 -56.38 37.02
N ASN A 334 18.79 -56.96 36.80
CA ASN A 334 18.51 -58.38 37.10
C ASN A 334 19.35 -59.33 36.26
N LYS A 335 19.64 -59.03 34.98
CA LYS A 335 20.55 -59.82 34.16
C LYS A 335 22.00 -59.72 34.63
N GLN A 336 22.46 -58.57 35.08
CA GLN A 336 23.81 -58.41 35.67
C GLN A 336 23.97 -59.19 36.97
N GLY A 337 22.97 -59.11 37.87
CA GLY A 337 22.98 -59.85 39.11
C GLY A 337 22.94 -61.38 38.96
N SER A 338 22.28 -61.92 37.90
CA SER A 338 22.29 -63.33 37.58
C SER A 338 23.63 -63.82 36.98
N SER A 339 24.32 -62.94 36.19
CA SER A 339 25.62 -63.26 35.65
C SER A 339 26.75 -63.28 36.71
N GLU A 340 26.66 -62.41 37.76
CA GLU A 340 27.61 -62.42 38.89
C GLU A 340 27.42 -63.69 39.78
N SER A 341 26.16 -64.12 40.00
CA SER A 341 25.88 -65.32 40.79
C SER A 341 26.29 -66.65 40.11
N GLU A 342 26.34 -66.66 38.76
CA GLU A 342 26.87 -67.81 38.01
C GLU A 342 28.43 -67.87 38.00
N SER A 343 29.10 -66.70 37.96
CA SER A 343 30.53 -66.62 38.03
C SER A 343 31.10 -67.08 39.41
N GLU A 344 30.42 -66.76 40.52
CA GLU A 344 30.79 -67.22 41.88
C GLU A 344 30.54 -68.70 42.12
N ARG A 345 29.69 -69.34 41.31
CA ARG A 345 29.49 -70.84 41.36
C ARG A 345 30.49 -71.63 40.60
N GLN A 346 31.27 -71.08 39.75
CA GLN A 346 32.36 -71.80 38.98
C GLN A 346 33.71 -71.71 39.66
N GLU A 347 33.90 -70.87 40.69
CA GLU A 347 35.15 -70.79 41.45
C GLU A 347 35.11 -71.56 42.79
N LYS A 348 34.13 -72.41 43.03
CA LYS A 348 34.10 -73.41 44.15
C LYS A 348 34.10 -74.84 43.59
#